data_0c7a559ddae988161f9cb16b3eea6de9
#
_entry.id   0c7a559ddae988161f9cb16b3eea6de9
#
_cell.length_a   1.000
_cell.length_b   1.000
_cell.length_c   1.000
_cell.angle_alpha   90.00
_cell.angle_beta   90.00
_cell.angle_gamma   90.00
#
_symmetry.space_group_name_H-M   'P 1'
#
loop_
_entity.id
_entity.type
_entity.pdbx_description
1 polymer ?
#
loop_
_entity_poly.entity_id
_entity_poly.type
_entity_poly.pdbx_seq_one_letter_code
_entity_poly.pdbx_strand_id
1 'polypeptide(L)'
;MPARVWRALAGIIVLLLVAVVGLDRWQARSGEASLFGSDLFRGSPRRAVRPAPATPSRSSPEMAPLPPGAPRVAVIVDDLGGRRDVFDVLREIRRPLTVAVRPTLPLSATIARDASRAGMEVLLDLPMEPYRYPEVDPGAGALLMSMPPGEIQQLVGRHLEAVPPAVGVMNRMGSRLTEDRPRMRAVLEVLASRRLLLVDAYTSSQSVAFDEARDAGVRAARRQILVDHARGESGDRARWDEVAGWAERRGEVVVVAHGHPLTARLLKEYVPRWEARGLRLVPVSQLAR
;
A
#
# COMPACT_ATOMS: atom_id res chain seq x y z
N MET A 1 9.46 41.25 -13.93
CA MET A 1 8.41 41.64 -14.92
C MET A 1 7.72 42.94 -14.42
N PRO A 2 7.49 43.97 -15.26
CA PRO A 2 6.92 45.21 -14.81
C PRO A 2 5.45 45.07 -14.40
N ALA A 3 5.04 45.78 -13.36
CA ALA A 3 3.70 45.75 -12.76
C ALA A 3 2.55 45.95 -13.77
N ARG A 4 2.83 46.51 -14.94
CA ARG A 4 1.88 46.68 -16.04
C ARG A 4 1.43 45.37 -16.67
N VAL A 5 2.27 44.34 -16.70
CA VAL A 5 1.95 43.01 -17.27
C VAL A 5 0.96 42.27 -16.35
N TRP A 6 1.14 42.37 -15.04
CA TRP A 6 0.24 41.74 -14.07
C TRP A 6 -1.15 42.39 -14.05
N ARG A 7 -1.22 43.69 -14.27
CA ARG A 7 -2.53 44.37 -14.40
C ARG A 7 -3.27 44.01 -15.68
N ALA A 8 -2.55 43.79 -16.77
CA ALA A 8 -3.15 43.34 -18.03
C ALA A 8 -3.65 41.89 -17.92
N LEU A 9 -2.88 40.99 -17.31
CA LEU A 9 -3.29 39.61 -17.09
C LEU A 9 -4.50 39.50 -16.13
N ALA A 10 -4.52 40.27 -15.05
CA ALA A 10 -5.66 40.32 -14.13
C ALA A 10 -6.92 40.81 -14.85
N GLY A 11 -6.80 41.83 -15.71
CA GLY A 11 -7.92 42.35 -16.52
C GLY A 11 -8.49 41.29 -17.49
N ILE A 12 -7.63 40.50 -18.13
CA ILE A 12 -8.05 39.43 -19.05
C ILE A 12 -8.77 38.33 -18.29
N ILE A 13 -8.29 37.93 -17.11
CA ILE A 13 -8.94 36.90 -16.29
C ILE A 13 -10.34 37.35 -15.84
N VAL A 14 -10.48 38.61 -15.41
CA VAL A 14 -11.80 39.15 -15.02
C VAL A 14 -12.75 39.19 -16.21
N LEU A 15 -12.29 39.57 -17.41
CA LEU A 15 -13.11 39.57 -18.62
C LEU A 15 -13.56 38.17 -19.02
N LEU A 16 -12.68 37.16 -18.90
CA LEU A 16 -13.03 35.77 -19.18
C LEU A 16 -14.06 35.23 -18.19
N LEU A 17 -13.93 35.57 -16.89
CA LEU A 17 -14.93 35.18 -15.88
C LEU A 17 -16.29 35.82 -16.13
N VAL A 18 -16.34 37.10 -16.50
CA VAL A 18 -17.60 37.80 -16.84
C VAL A 18 -18.22 37.18 -18.09
N ALA A 19 -17.42 36.81 -19.10
CA ALA A 19 -17.91 36.16 -20.32
C ALA A 19 -18.52 34.79 -20.03
N VAL A 20 -17.88 33.97 -19.18
CA VAL A 20 -18.38 32.64 -18.80
C VAL A 20 -19.68 32.75 -18.01
N VAL A 21 -19.78 33.67 -17.05
CA VAL A 21 -21.01 33.89 -16.26
C VAL A 21 -22.14 34.49 -17.16
N GLY A 22 -21.78 35.37 -18.10
CA GLY A 22 -22.70 35.93 -19.05
C GLY A 22 -23.28 34.88 -19.99
N LEU A 23 -22.45 33.95 -20.49
CA LEU A 23 -22.85 32.85 -21.36
C LEU A 23 -23.79 31.86 -20.65
N ASP A 24 -23.48 31.50 -19.40
CA ASP A 24 -24.29 30.60 -18.58
C ASP A 24 -25.68 31.19 -18.31
N ARG A 25 -25.74 32.50 -18.00
CA ARG A 25 -27.04 33.22 -17.82
C ARG A 25 -27.83 33.37 -19.11
N TRP A 26 -27.17 33.47 -20.27
CA TRP A 26 -27.82 33.54 -21.55
C TRP A 26 -28.40 32.17 -21.96
N GLN A 27 -27.63 31.09 -21.77
CA GLN A 27 -28.09 29.73 -22.01
C GLN A 27 -29.25 29.34 -21.10
N ALA A 28 -29.22 29.74 -19.82
CA ALA A 28 -30.34 29.53 -18.89
C ALA A 28 -31.65 30.24 -19.33
N ARG A 29 -31.55 31.34 -20.09
CA ARG A 29 -32.72 32.05 -20.65
C ARG A 29 -33.23 31.47 -21.98
N SER A 30 -32.37 30.77 -22.72
CA SER A 30 -32.71 30.16 -24.01
C SER A 30 -33.23 28.74 -23.89
N GLY A 31 -33.38 28.18 -22.69
CA GLY A 31 -33.93 26.84 -22.48
C GLY A 31 -32.98 25.70 -22.83
N GLU A 32 -31.71 26.00 -23.13
CA GLU A 32 -30.66 25.00 -23.31
C GLU A 32 -30.05 24.63 -21.97
N ALA A 33 -29.60 23.37 -21.82
CA ALA A 33 -29.09 22.85 -20.56
C ALA A 33 -27.86 23.66 -20.06
N SER A 34 -27.94 24.19 -18.81
CA SER A 34 -26.86 24.93 -18.18
C SER A 34 -25.61 24.05 -18.06
N LEU A 35 -24.44 24.62 -18.38
CA LEU A 35 -23.12 23.98 -18.22
C LEU A 35 -22.80 23.63 -16.77
N PHE A 36 -23.48 24.27 -15.81
CA PHE A 36 -23.41 23.99 -14.38
C PHE A 36 -24.79 23.60 -13.87
N GLY A 37 -25.27 22.40 -14.27
CA GLY A 37 -26.59 21.91 -13.86
C GLY A 37 -26.69 21.79 -12.32
N SER A 38 -27.78 22.35 -11.77
CA SER A 38 -28.17 22.35 -10.37
C SER A 38 -28.46 20.97 -9.76
N ASP A 39 -28.22 19.88 -10.51
CA ASP A 39 -28.51 18.51 -10.10
C ASP A 39 -27.41 17.87 -9.23
N LEU A 40 -26.28 18.54 -9.04
CA LEU A 40 -25.20 18.05 -8.18
C LEU A 40 -25.55 18.04 -6.66
N PHE A 41 -26.67 18.65 -6.25
CA PHE A 41 -27.07 18.77 -4.83
C PHE A 41 -28.43 18.15 -4.47
N ARG A 42 -29.12 17.54 -5.40
CA ARG A 42 -30.33 16.75 -5.06
C ARG A 42 -29.93 15.33 -4.70
N GLY A 43 -29.70 15.10 -3.41
CA GLY A 43 -29.52 13.76 -2.86
C GLY A 43 -30.75 12.90 -3.12
N SER A 44 -30.66 11.96 -4.03
CA SER A 44 -31.61 10.85 -4.14
C SER A 44 -31.60 10.05 -2.85
N PRO A 45 -32.75 9.57 -2.32
CA PRO A 45 -32.76 8.75 -1.14
C PRO A 45 -31.92 7.50 -1.38
N ARG A 46 -30.87 7.32 -0.57
CA ARG A 46 -30.02 6.13 -0.60
C ARG A 46 -30.87 4.91 -0.33
N ARG A 47 -31.19 4.18 -1.40
CA ARG A 47 -31.69 2.82 -1.29
C ARG A 47 -30.60 2.01 -0.59
N ALA A 48 -30.90 1.49 0.59
CA ALA A 48 -29.98 0.62 1.31
C ALA A 48 -29.62 -0.57 0.41
N VAL A 49 -28.41 -0.57 -0.12
CA VAL A 49 -27.86 -1.70 -0.85
C VAL A 49 -27.54 -2.75 0.19
N ARG A 50 -28.36 -3.81 0.27
CA ARG A 50 -28.01 -5.02 1.03
C ARG A 50 -26.66 -5.49 0.50
N PRO A 51 -25.68 -5.78 1.38
CA PRO A 51 -24.43 -6.38 0.93
C PRO A 51 -24.76 -7.69 0.21
N ALA A 52 -24.28 -7.82 -1.02
CA ALA A 52 -24.37 -9.06 -1.75
C ALA A 52 -23.66 -10.15 -0.93
N PRO A 53 -24.20 -11.39 -0.89
CA PRO A 53 -23.52 -12.48 -0.21
C PRO A 53 -22.13 -12.64 -0.82
N ALA A 54 -21.12 -12.72 0.04
CA ALA A 54 -19.73 -12.94 -0.37
C ALA A 54 -19.68 -14.22 -1.21
N THR A 55 -19.34 -14.06 -2.48
CA THR A 55 -19.07 -15.20 -3.37
C THR A 55 -17.91 -15.97 -2.75
N PRO A 56 -18.00 -17.31 -2.54
CA PRO A 56 -16.90 -18.05 -1.97
C PRO A 56 -15.68 -17.88 -2.89
N SER A 57 -14.59 -17.37 -2.31
CA SER A 57 -13.29 -17.26 -2.94
C SER A 57 -12.93 -18.61 -3.53
N ARG A 58 -12.66 -18.66 -4.84
CA ARG A 58 -12.08 -19.85 -5.47
C ARG A 58 -10.82 -20.19 -4.70
N SER A 59 -10.81 -21.39 -4.12
CA SER A 59 -9.71 -21.96 -3.38
C SER A 59 -8.38 -21.76 -4.12
N SER A 60 -7.43 -21.14 -3.42
CA SER A 60 -6.01 -21.22 -3.79
C SER A 60 -5.65 -22.68 -4.08
N PRO A 61 -4.70 -22.98 -5.00
CA PRO A 61 -4.30 -24.36 -5.25
C PRO A 61 -3.99 -25.03 -3.91
N GLU A 62 -4.73 -26.09 -3.63
CA GLU A 62 -4.59 -26.89 -2.42
C GLU A 62 -3.18 -27.47 -2.39
N MET A 63 -2.30 -26.81 -1.68
CA MET A 63 -0.96 -27.33 -1.41
C MET A 63 -1.10 -28.47 -0.41
N ALA A 64 -0.49 -29.61 -0.73
CA ALA A 64 -0.43 -30.76 0.17
C ALA A 64 -0.04 -30.33 1.61
N PRO A 65 -0.66 -30.91 2.64
CA PRO A 65 -0.31 -30.60 4.01
C PRO A 65 1.19 -30.90 4.23
N LEU A 66 1.95 -29.86 4.55
CA LEU A 66 3.34 -30.02 4.97
C LEU A 66 3.41 -30.55 6.41
N PRO A 67 4.47 -31.29 6.76
CA PRO A 67 4.62 -31.82 8.10
C PRO A 67 4.52 -30.68 9.14
N PRO A 68 3.92 -30.94 10.31
CA PRO A 68 3.91 -29.98 11.41
C PRO A 68 5.34 -29.54 11.73
N GLY A 69 5.56 -28.21 11.77
CA GLY A 69 6.87 -27.64 12.08
C GLY A 69 7.73 -27.23 10.89
N ALA A 70 7.25 -27.35 9.63
CA ALA A 70 7.97 -26.84 8.47
C ALA A 70 8.25 -25.32 8.61
N PRO A 71 9.50 -24.87 8.38
CA PRO A 71 9.84 -23.46 8.48
C PRO A 71 9.04 -22.60 7.47
N ARG A 72 8.52 -21.45 7.92
CA ARG A 72 7.62 -20.60 7.13
C ARG A 72 8.34 -19.35 6.62
N VAL A 73 8.09 -19.01 5.37
CA VAL A 73 8.62 -17.81 4.72
C VAL A 73 7.45 -16.97 4.23
N ALA A 74 7.28 -15.77 4.76
CA ALA A 74 6.39 -14.76 4.19
C ALA A 74 7.21 -13.78 3.35
N VAL A 75 6.93 -13.70 2.04
CA VAL A 75 7.56 -12.74 1.15
C VAL A 75 6.58 -11.62 0.84
N ILE A 76 6.99 -10.41 1.11
CA ILE A 76 6.26 -9.19 0.75
C ILE A 76 7.02 -8.49 -0.37
N VAL A 77 6.36 -8.27 -1.49
CA VAL A 77 6.91 -7.43 -2.58
C VAL A 77 6.19 -6.08 -2.53
N ASP A 78 6.95 -5.04 -2.20
CA ASP A 78 6.41 -3.69 -2.04
C ASP A 78 6.59 -2.79 -3.27
N ASP A 79 6.28 -1.51 -3.13
CA ASP A 79 6.40 -0.47 -4.17
C ASP A 79 5.61 -0.76 -5.46
N LEU A 80 4.54 -1.55 -5.37
CA LEU A 80 3.67 -1.83 -6.52
C LEU A 80 2.61 -0.73 -6.71
N GLY A 81 2.09 -0.63 -7.93
CA GLY A 81 1.04 0.33 -8.31
C GLY A 81 1.42 1.25 -9.46
N GLY A 82 2.71 1.38 -9.79
CA GLY A 82 3.18 2.23 -10.90
C GLY A 82 3.34 1.48 -12.23
N ARG A 83 3.68 0.21 -12.18
CA ARG A 83 3.99 -0.64 -13.35
C ARG A 83 3.32 -2.00 -13.21
N ARG A 84 2.98 -2.60 -14.35
CA ARG A 84 2.32 -3.91 -14.37
C ARG A 84 3.28 -5.08 -14.60
N ASP A 85 4.38 -4.84 -15.29
CA ASP A 85 5.33 -5.87 -15.71
C ASP A 85 5.84 -6.75 -14.56
N VAL A 86 6.23 -6.14 -13.45
CA VAL A 86 6.66 -6.87 -12.25
C VAL A 86 5.52 -7.72 -11.68
N PHE A 87 4.33 -7.13 -11.54
CA PHE A 87 3.16 -7.84 -11.02
C PHE A 87 2.78 -9.05 -11.89
N ASP A 88 2.84 -8.91 -13.21
CA ASP A 88 2.51 -10.01 -14.14
C ASP A 88 3.48 -11.20 -13.96
N VAL A 89 4.76 -10.94 -13.72
CA VAL A 89 5.75 -11.98 -13.40
C VAL A 89 5.48 -12.63 -12.03
N LEU A 90 5.17 -11.82 -11.01
CA LEU A 90 4.84 -12.35 -9.66
C LEU A 90 3.64 -13.28 -9.70
N ARG A 91 2.60 -12.94 -10.47
CA ARG A 91 1.40 -13.76 -10.63
C ARG A 91 1.69 -15.16 -11.22
N GLU A 92 2.72 -15.27 -12.07
CA GLU A 92 3.12 -16.55 -12.66
C GLU A 92 3.74 -17.52 -11.64
N ILE A 93 4.24 -17.04 -10.51
CA ILE A 93 4.85 -17.88 -9.47
C ILE A 93 3.83 -18.82 -8.85
N ARG A 94 2.55 -18.44 -8.79
CA ARG A 94 1.43 -19.25 -8.27
C ARG A 94 1.68 -19.80 -6.87
N ARG A 95 2.26 -19.00 -6.01
CA ARG A 95 2.51 -19.31 -4.59
C ARG A 95 1.95 -18.22 -3.71
N PRO A 96 1.68 -18.50 -2.43
CA PRO A 96 1.24 -17.49 -1.48
C PRO A 96 2.30 -16.39 -1.33
N LEU A 97 2.11 -15.30 -2.02
CA LEU A 97 2.90 -14.08 -1.87
C LEU A 97 2.03 -12.99 -1.28
N THR A 98 2.65 -12.08 -0.57
CA THR A 98 2.04 -10.83 -0.15
C THR A 98 2.58 -9.70 -1.01
N VAL A 99 1.72 -8.80 -1.46
CA VAL A 99 2.11 -7.62 -2.23
C VAL A 99 1.69 -6.36 -1.47
N ALA A 100 2.56 -5.37 -1.40
CA ALA A 100 2.24 -4.07 -0.84
C ALA A 100 2.09 -3.03 -1.97
N VAL A 101 0.93 -2.38 -2.01
CA VAL A 101 0.53 -1.49 -3.11
C VAL A 101 0.46 -0.06 -2.61
N ARG A 102 1.17 0.84 -3.28
CA ARG A 102 1.14 2.29 -3.01
C ARG A 102 -0.24 2.86 -3.37
N PRO A 103 -0.83 3.73 -2.54
CA PRO A 103 -2.22 4.17 -2.72
C PRO A 103 -2.40 5.18 -3.85
N THR A 104 -1.35 5.94 -4.19
CA THR A 104 -1.44 7.14 -5.05
C THR A 104 -0.94 6.93 -6.48
N LEU A 105 -0.64 5.70 -6.87
CA LEU A 105 -0.13 5.39 -8.20
C LEU A 105 -1.25 5.02 -9.19
N PRO A 106 -1.05 5.23 -10.50
CA PRO A 106 -2.11 5.08 -11.49
C PRO A 106 -2.74 3.69 -11.57
N LEU A 107 -1.98 2.63 -11.26
CA LEU A 107 -2.44 1.24 -11.35
C LEU A 107 -2.76 0.61 -9.99
N SER A 108 -2.68 1.37 -8.89
CA SER A 108 -2.84 0.87 -7.52
C SER A 108 -4.08 0.00 -7.32
N ALA A 109 -5.25 0.56 -7.60
CA ALA A 109 -6.51 -0.15 -7.42
C ALA A 109 -6.66 -1.36 -8.36
N THR A 110 -6.07 -1.30 -9.56
CA THR A 110 -6.13 -2.39 -10.53
C THR A 110 -5.22 -3.54 -10.10
N ILE A 111 -3.96 -3.24 -9.75
CA ILE A 111 -3.00 -4.24 -9.27
C ILE A 111 -3.49 -4.88 -7.98
N ALA A 112 -4.02 -4.11 -7.03
CA ALA A 112 -4.55 -4.63 -5.78
C ALA A 112 -5.69 -5.64 -6.02
N ARG A 113 -6.67 -5.29 -6.87
CA ARG A 113 -7.76 -6.21 -7.21
C ARG A 113 -7.29 -7.46 -7.95
N ASP A 114 -6.37 -7.31 -8.90
CA ASP A 114 -5.85 -8.42 -9.68
C ASP A 114 -4.99 -9.36 -8.79
N ALA A 115 -4.20 -8.82 -7.86
CA ALA A 115 -3.45 -9.59 -6.87
C ALA A 115 -4.37 -10.41 -5.97
N SER A 116 -5.40 -9.79 -5.43
CA SER A 116 -6.41 -10.47 -4.62
C SER A 116 -7.11 -11.59 -5.39
N ARG A 117 -7.49 -11.36 -6.66
CA ARG A 117 -8.09 -12.40 -7.53
C ARG A 117 -7.12 -13.53 -7.86
N ALA A 118 -5.83 -13.25 -7.90
CA ALA A 118 -4.78 -14.24 -8.09
C ALA A 118 -4.44 -15.04 -6.82
N GLY A 119 -5.12 -14.76 -5.70
CA GLY A 119 -4.88 -15.43 -4.42
C GLY A 119 -3.68 -14.90 -3.64
N MET A 120 -3.13 -13.75 -4.04
CA MET A 120 -2.11 -13.05 -3.29
C MET A 120 -2.75 -12.22 -2.17
N GLU A 121 -2.06 -12.11 -1.05
CA GLU A 121 -2.43 -11.18 0.00
C GLU A 121 -2.00 -9.75 -0.36
N VAL A 122 -2.85 -8.78 -0.05
CA VAL A 122 -2.60 -7.38 -0.39
C VAL A 122 -2.45 -6.55 0.89
N LEU A 123 -1.39 -5.76 0.95
CA LEU A 123 -1.18 -4.71 1.94
C LEU A 123 -1.25 -3.33 1.27
N LEU A 124 -1.65 -2.35 2.04
CA LEU A 124 -1.41 -0.96 1.72
C LEU A 124 0.05 -0.61 2.02
N ASP A 125 0.81 -0.20 1.01
CA ASP A 125 2.17 0.35 1.17
C ASP A 125 2.07 1.83 1.53
N LEU A 126 2.06 2.13 2.84
CA LEU A 126 1.72 3.44 3.40
C LEU A 126 2.95 4.33 3.50
N PRO A 127 3.05 5.40 2.70
CA PRO A 127 4.22 6.28 2.73
C PRO A 127 4.25 7.09 4.02
N MET A 128 5.40 7.12 4.68
CA MET A 128 5.63 7.80 5.95
C MET A 128 6.95 8.57 5.95
N GLU A 129 7.02 9.66 6.70
CA GLU A 129 8.17 10.56 6.79
C GLU A 129 9.44 9.84 7.26
N PRO A 130 10.55 9.85 6.46
CA PRO A 130 11.86 9.42 6.88
C PRO A 130 12.64 10.56 7.57
N TYR A 131 13.79 10.24 8.19
CA TYR A 131 14.66 11.25 8.82
C TYR A 131 15.11 12.38 7.90
N ARG A 132 15.36 12.06 6.63
CA ARG A 132 15.89 13.01 5.65
C ARG A 132 14.81 13.63 4.77
N TYR A 133 13.58 13.73 5.28
CA TYR A 133 12.54 14.49 4.59
C TYR A 133 12.85 16.01 4.73
N PRO A 134 12.70 16.85 3.68
CA PRO A 134 12.14 16.51 2.35
C PRO A 134 13.15 16.01 1.29
N GLU A 135 14.46 15.91 1.58
CA GLU A 135 15.47 15.45 0.60
C GLU A 135 15.21 14.01 0.13
N VAL A 136 14.66 13.19 1.02
CA VAL A 136 14.19 11.84 0.73
C VAL A 136 12.68 11.84 0.87
N ASP A 137 11.97 11.94 -0.26
CA ASP A 137 10.53 12.04 -0.32
C ASP A 137 9.88 10.66 -0.41
N PRO A 138 9.01 10.25 0.55
CA PRO A 138 8.28 9.00 0.48
C PRO A 138 7.17 8.98 -0.58
N GLY A 139 6.88 10.13 -1.17
CA GLY A 139 5.91 10.30 -2.23
C GLY A 139 4.58 10.91 -1.78
N ALA A 140 3.71 11.13 -2.77
CA ALA A 140 2.43 11.81 -2.55
C ALA A 140 1.56 11.08 -1.51
N GLY A 141 0.95 11.87 -0.62
CA GLY A 141 0.10 11.35 0.45
C GLY A 141 0.85 10.72 1.62
N ALA A 142 2.12 11.07 1.80
CA ALA A 142 2.89 10.60 2.94
C ALA A 142 2.33 11.13 4.27
N LEU A 143 2.35 10.30 5.29
CA LEU A 143 2.14 10.73 6.67
C LEU A 143 3.36 11.51 7.13
N LEU A 144 3.15 12.72 7.63
CA LEU A 144 4.23 13.63 8.03
C LEU A 144 4.19 13.94 9.53
N MET A 145 5.36 14.25 10.10
CA MET A 145 5.49 14.66 11.51
C MET A 145 4.76 15.97 11.82
N SER A 146 4.46 16.80 10.83
CA SER A 146 3.65 18.01 10.99
C SER A 146 2.15 17.75 11.15
N MET A 147 1.66 16.56 10.77
CA MET A 147 0.24 16.23 10.80
C MET A 147 -0.23 15.91 12.22
N PRO A 148 -1.35 16.48 12.66
CA PRO A 148 -2.00 16.06 13.90
C PRO A 148 -2.63 14.65 13.74
N PRO A 149 -2.87 13.92 14.84
CA PRO A 149 -3.41 12.55 14.82
C PRO A 149 -4.69 12.39 13.99
N GLY A 150 -5.63 13.33 14.08
CA GLY A 150 -6.89 13.24 13.32
C GLY A 150 -6.70 13.36 11.80
N GLU A 151 -5.71 14.13 11.33
CA GLU A 151 -5.37 14.21 9.91
C GLU A 151 -4.73 12.90 9.43
N ILE A 152 -3.86 12.30 10.25
CA ILE A 152 -3.28 10.98 9.98
C ILE A 152 -4.38 9.93 9.82
N GLN A 153 -5.34 9.86 10.73
CA GLN A 153 -6.46 8.91 10.66
C GLN A 153 -7.26 9.06 9.37
N GLN A 154 -7.59 10.31 9.00
CA GLN A 154 -8.33 10.58 7.76
C GLN A 154 -7.53 10.16 6.52
N LEU A 155 -6.22 10.44 6.50
CA LEU A 155 -5.36 10.12 5.35
C LEU A 155 -5.19 8.60 5.21
N VAL A 156 -4.96 7.88 6.30
CA VAL A 156 -4.93 6.40 6.31
C VAL A 156 -6.25 5.83 5.81
N GLY A 157 -7.39 6.40 6.26
CA GLY A 157 -8.71 6.02 5.77
C GLY A 157 -8.86 6.14 4.26
N ARG A 158 -8.48 7.29 3.69
CA ARG A 158 -8.50 7.51 2.23
C ARG A 158 -7.58 6.56 1.46
N HIS A 159 -6.40 6.29 1.99
CA HIS A 159 -5.46 5.35 1.35
C HIS A 159 -5.98 3.91 1.33
N LEU A 160 -6.64 3.47 2.39
CA LEU A 160 -7.30 2.16 2.43
C LEU A 160 -8.45 2.06 1.42
N GLU A 161 -9.17 3.15 1.16
CA GLU A 161 -10.20 3.20 0.10
C GLU A 161 -9.59 3.10 -1.32
N ALA A 162 -8.36 3.58 -1.51
CA ALA A 162 -7.65 3.45 -2.78
C ALA A 162 -7.12 2.02 -3.03
N VAL A 163 -6.96 1.21 -1.96
CA VAL A 163 -6.48 -0.18 -2.04
C VAL A 163 -7.48 -1.11 -1.33
N PRO A 164 -8.72 -1.28 -1.85
CA PRO A 164 -9.81 -1.94 -1.13
C PRO A 164 -9.55 -3.37 -0.65
N PRO A 165 -8.76 -4.22 -1.36
CA PRO A 165 -8.48 -5.59 -0.91
C PRO A 165 -7.43 -5.68 0.21
N ALA A 166 -6.89 -4.56 0.71
CA ALA A 166 -5.84 -4.60 1.71
C ALA A 166 -6.33 -5.25 3.01
N VAL A 167 -5.61 -6.26 3.47
CA VAL A 167 -5.83 -6.93 4.76
C VAL A 167 -5.01 -6.29 5.89
N GLY A 168 -4.16 -5.34 5.55
CA GLY A 168 -3.30 -4.64 6.49
C GLY A 168 -2.48 -3.54 5.82
N VAL A 169 -1.56 -2.98 6.59
CA VAL A 169 -0.70 -1.88 6.20
C VAL A 169 0.75 -2.24 6.47
N MET A 170 1.65 -1.86 5.56
CA MET A 170 3.09 -1.84 5.79
C MET A 170 3.59 -0.40 5.63
N ASN A 171 4.50 0.06 6.50
CA ASN A 171 5.11 1.37 6.32
C ASN A 171 6.13 1.35 5.19
N ARG A 172 5.97 2.29 4.25
CA ARG A 172 6.99 2.63 3.25
C ARG A 172 7.86 3.75 3.81
N MET A 173 9.19 3.54 3.84
CA MET A 173 10.08 4.46 4.57
C MET A 173 9.61 4.65 6.02
N GLY A 174 9.55 5.89 6.51
CA GLY A 174 8.98 6.18 7.82
C GLY A 174 9.95 5.99 8.98
N SER A 175 11.26 6.04 8.73
CA SER A 175 12.25 5.88 9.81
C SER A 175 12.07 6.90 10.94
N ARG A 176 11.52 8.09 10.66
CA ARG A 176 11.22 9.09 11.67
C ARG A 176 9.82 8.91 12.26
N LEU A 177 8.80 8.69 11.42
CA LEU A 177 7.41 8.63 11.89
C LEU A 177 7.14 7.38 12.72
N THR A 178 7.74 6.23 12.37
CA THR A 178 7.55 4.98 13.12
C THR A 178 8.14 4.99 14.53
N GLU A 179 8.92 6.00 14.90
CA GLU A 179 9.42 6.23 16.26
C GLU A 179 8.47 7.07 17.12
N ASP A 180 7.52 7.76 16.49
CA ASP A 180 6.58 8.64 17.18
C ASP A 180 5.33 7.87 17.63
N ARG A 181 5.26 7.58 18.94
CA ARG A 181 4.14 6.83 19.53
C ARG A 181 2.78 7.47 19.28
N PRO A 182 2.56 8.80 19.48
CA PRO A 182 1.26 9.42 19.24
C PRO A 182 0.77 9.25 17.79
N ARG A 183 1.65 9.40 16.79
CA ARG A 183 1.28 9.25 15.38
C ARG A 183 1.06 7.79 14.99
N MET A 184 1.89 6.88 15.52
CA MET A 184 1.67 5.45 15.31
C MET A 184 0.35 4.97 15.92
N ARG A 185 -0.03 5.47 17.11
CA ARG A 185 -1.34 5.18 17.70
C ARG A 185 -2.50 5.65 16.82
N ALA A 186 -2.39 6.83 16.22
CA ALA A 186 -3.41 7.32 15.28
C ALA A 186 -3.59 6.41 14.06
N VAL A 187 -2.49 5.86 13.52
CA VAL A 187 -2.55 4.82 12.47
C VAL A 187 -3.23 3.56 12.99
N LEU A 188 -2.81 3.08 14.15
CA LEU A 188 -3.29 1.82 14.73
C LEU A 188 -4.77 1.84 15.13
N GLU A 189 -5.30 2.97 15.56
CA GLU A 189 -6.74 3.15 15.82
C GLU A 189 -7.58 2.88 14.56
N VAL A 190 -7.13 3.36 13.39
CA VAL A 190 -7.79 3.05 12.11
C VAL A 190 -7.69 1.56 11.78
N LEU A 191 -6.52 0.94 12.00
CA LEU A 191 -6.33 -0.48 11.72
C LEU A 191 -7.19 -1.34 12.65
N ALA A 192 -7.21 -1.05 13.94
CA ALA A 192 -8.03 -1.75 14.93
C ALA A 192 -9.53 -1.69 14.58
N SER A 193 -10.04 -0.50 14.24
CA SER A 193 -11.45 -0.31 13.87
C SER A 193 -11.89 -1.11 12.66
N ARG A 194 -10.94 -1.40 11.75
CA ARG A 194 -11.16 -2.16 10.51
C ARG A 194 -10.66 -3.60 10.57
N ARG A 195 -10.12 -4.05 11.71
CA ARG A 195 -9.53 -5.39 11.92
C ARG A 195 -8.40 -5.70 10.94
N LEU A 196 -7.62 -4.71 10.59
CA LEU A 196 -6.46 -4.82 9.70
C LEU A 196 -5.20 -5.10 10.51
N LEU A 197 -4.21 -5.75 9.88
CA LEU A 197 -2.91 -6.01 10.49
C LEU A 197 -1.88 -4.91 10.16
N LEU A 198 -0.80 -4.84 10.95
CA LEU A 198 0.36 -4.02 10.67
C LEU A 198 1.57 -4.90 10.31
N VAL A 199 2.32 -4.50 9.29
CA VAL A 199 3.69 -4.98 9.08
C VAL A 199 4.65 -3.82 9.32
N ASP A 200 5.50 -3.94 10.34
CA ASP A 200 6.60 -3.01 10.56
C ASP A 200 7.76 -3.37 9.61
N ALA A 201 7.98 -2.54 8.58
CA ALA A 201 9.09 -2.69 7.65
C ALA A 201 10.46 -2.44 8.32
N TYR A 202 10.45 -2.05 9.60
CA TYR A 202 11.62 -1.87 10.46
C TYR A 202 12.72 -1.04 9.79
N THR A 203 12.34 0.15 9.34
CA THR A 203 13.23 1.11 8.67
C THR A 203 14.07 1.93 9.65
N SER A 204 13.79 1.80 10.94
CA SER A 204 14.59 2.30 12.07
C SER A 204 14.67 1.24 13.17
N SER A 205 15.81 1.15 13.82
CA SER A 205 15.98 0.33 15.03
C SER A 205 15.21 0.86 16.24
N GLN A 206 14.74 2.12 16.18
CA GLN A 206 13.93 2.78 17.19
C GLN A 206 12.42 2.71 16.90
N SER A 207 12.02 1.99 15.83
CA SER A 207 10.62 1.84 15.50
C SER A 207 9.82 1.27 16.67
N VAL A 208 8.76 1.97 17.04
CA VAL A 208 7.78 1.53 18.05
C VAL A 208 6.55 0.87 17.40
N ALA A 209 6.48 0.85 16.06
CA ALA A 209 5.30 0.45 15.31
C ALA A 209 4.79 -0.96 15.67
N PHE A 210 5.69 -1.93 15.75
CA PHE A 210 5.35 -3.31 16.08
C PHE A 210 4.84 -3.45 17.53
N ASP A 211 5.52 -2.81 18.47
CA ASP A 211 5.20 -2.93 19.89
C ASP A 211 3.89 -2.20 20.21
N GLU A 212 3.69 -0.96 19.70
CA GLU A 212 2.44 -0.23 19.82
C GLU A 212 1.26 -0.98 19.17
N ALA A 213 1.48 -1.69 18.05
CA ALA A 213 0.42 -2.49 17.43
C ALA A 213 -0.05 -3.61 18.36
N ARG A 214 0.87 -4.33 18.99
CA ARG A 214 0.55 -5.39 19.94
C ARG A 214 -0.17 -4.85 21.18
N ASP A 215 0.29 -3.73 21.71
CA ASP A 215 -0.33 -3.06 22.87
C ASP A 215 -1.77 -2.60 22.54
N ALA A 216 -2.02 -2.21 21.27
CA ALA A 216 -3.35 -1.84 20.78
C ALA A 216 -4.22 -3.04 20.36
N GLY A 217 -3.76 -4.28 20.51
CA GLY A 217 -4.48 -5.48 20.06
C GLY A 217 -4.57 -5.64 18.53
N VAL A 218 -3.72 -4.93 17.80
CA VAL A 218 -3.60 -5.06 16.34
C VAL A 218 -2.57 -6.15 16.03
N ARG A 219 -2.98 -7.18 15.26
CA ARG A 219 -2.04 -8.21 14.82
C ARG A 219 -0.90 -7.57 14.05
N ALA A 220 0.33 -7.94 14.37
CA ALA A 220 1.49 -7.35 13.74
C ALA A 220 2.55 -8.38 13.35
N ALA A 221 3.28 -8.07 12.29
CA ALA A 221 4.52 -8.74 11.91
C ALA A 221 5.64 -7.70 11.77
N ARG A 222 6.89 -8.14 11.85
CA ARG A 222 8.06 -7.28 11.65
C ARG A 222 8.98 -7.92 10.62
N ARG A 223 9.50 -7.14 9.68
CA ARG A 223 10.49 -7.58 8.71
C ARG A 223 11.78 -8.04 9.39
N GLN A 224 12.29 -9.20 9.02
CA GLN A 224 13.60 -9.70 9.42
C GLN A 224 14.65 -9.46 8.34
N ILE A 225 14.29 -9.61 7.06
CA ILE A 225 15.24 -9.49 5.95
C ILE A 225 14.70 -8.53 4.89
N LEU A 226 15.56 -7.60 4.44
CA LEU A 226 15.39 -6.85 3.19
C LEU A 226 16.42 -7.42 2.21
N VAL A 227 15.94 -7.99 1.10
CA VAL A 227 16.81 -8.81 0.23
C VAL A 227 17.46 -8.04 -0.93
N ASP A 228 16.99 -6.85 -1.24
CA ASP A 228 17.45 -6.02 -2.35
C ASP A 228 17.96 -4.63 -1.90
N HIS A 229 18.54 -4.57 -0.72
CA HIS A 229 19.20 -3.38 -0.18
C HIS A 229 20.65 -3.24 -0.65
N ALA A 230 21.23 -4.33 -1.14
CA ALA A 230 22.61 -4.36 -1.60
C ALA A 230 22.77 -3.66 -2.95
N ARG A 231 23.99 -3.22 -3.23
CA ARG A 231 24.30 -2.63 -4.54
C ARG A 231 24.62 -3.73 -5.55
N GLY A 232 23.67 -4.02 -6.43
CA GLY A 232 23.81 -4.95 -7.56
C GLY A 232 23.38 -6.39 -7.27
N GLU A 233 23.21 -7.15 -8.35
CA GLU A 233 22.62 -8.50 -8.33
C GLU A 233 23.36 -9.50 -7.44
N SER A 234 24.68 -9.44 -7.37
CA SER A 234 25.45 -10.37 -6.52
C SER A 234 25.18 -10.16 -5.03
N GLY A 235 25.03 -8.89 -4.60
CA GLY A 235 24.71 -8.58 -3.22
C GLY A 235 23.27 -8.98 -2.86
N ASP A 236 22.35 -8.79 -3.79
CA ASP A 236 20.96 -9.23 -3.61
C ASP A 236 20.90 -10.76 -3.51
N ARG A 237 21.57 -11.51 -4.40
CA ARG A 237 21.63 -12.99 -4.33
C ARG A 237 22.13 -13.49 -2.99
N ALA A 238 23.18 -12.89 -2.43
CA ALA A 238 23.68 -13.27 -1.12
C ALA A 238 22.60 -13.11 -0.02
N ARG A 239 21.76 -12.07 -0.10
CA ARG A 239 20.64 -11.89 0.81
C ARG A 239 19.52 -12.92 0.62
N TRP A 240 19.21 -13.27 -0.62
CA TRP A 240 18.25 -14.32 -0.92
C TRP A 240 18.72 -15.68 -0.41
N ASP A 241 20.03 -15.97 -0.48
CA ASP A 241 20.63 -17.21 0.07
C ASP A 241 20.48 -17.32 1.61
N GLU A 242 20.50 -16.19 2.33
CA GLU A 242 20.33 -16.15 3.78
C GLU A 242 18.93 -16.55 4.26
N VAL A 243 17.88 -16.33 3.43
CA VAL A 243 16.47 -16.49 3.82
C VAL A 243 16.17 -17.87 4.37
N ALA A 244 16.63 -18.90 3.69
CA ALA A 244 16.39 -20.28 4.11
C ALA A 244 17.01 -20.58 5.48
N GLY A 245 18.25 -20.18 5.69
CA GLY A 245 18.92 -20.35 6.98
C GLY A 245 18.24 -19.59 8.14
N TRP A 246 17.65 -18.41 7.86
CA TRP A 246 16.85 -17.69 8.85
C TRP A 246 15.57 -18.45 9.22
N ALA A 247 14.82 -18.92 8.21
CA ALA A 247 13.59 -19.68 8.42
C ALA A 247 13.86 -20.97 9.21
N GLU A 248 14.90 -21.71 8.84
CA GLU A 248 15.27 -22.96 9.51
C GLU A 248 15.65 -22.75 10.98
N ARG A 249 16.42 -21.71 11.30
CA ARG A 249 16.83 -21.45 12.68
C ARG A 249 15.71 -20.90 13.56
N ARG A 250 14.75 -20.19 13.00
CA ARG A 250 13.70 -19.46 13.76
C ARG A 250 12.30 -20.05 13.60
N GLY A 251 12.13 -21.00 12.69
CA GLY A 251 10.83 -21.55 12.31
C GLY A 251 10.00 -20.65 11.38
N GLU A 252 10.37 -19.36 11.29
CA GLU A 252 9.66 -18.40 10.42
C GLU A 252 10.53 -17.18 10.08
N VAL A 253 10.25 -16.55 8.93
CA VAL A 253 10.88 -15.31 8.51
C VAL A 253 9.94 -14.46 7.66
N VAL A 254 9.93 -13.14 7.90
CA VAL A 254 9.28 -12.14 7.05
C VAL A 254 10.34 -11.44 6.21
N VAL A 255 10.23 -11.57 4.90
CA VAL A 255 11.12 -11.02 3.89
C VAL A 255 10.42 -9.91 3.15
N VAL A 256 11.10 -8.78 2.97
CA VAL A 256 10.64 -7.68 2.12
C VAL A 256 11.58 -7.53 0.93
N ALA A 257 11.01 -7.29 -0.23
CA ALA A 257 11.72 -7.00 -1.47
C ALA A 257 10.96 -5.93 -2.26
N HIS A 258 11.69 -5.03 -2.93
CA HIS A 258 11.07 -4.00 -3.76
C HIS A 258 10.58 -4.57 -5.10
N GLY A 259 9.53 -3.98 -5.64
CA GLY A 259 8.91 -4.38 -6.90
C GLY A 259 9.76 -4.07 -8.14
N HIS A 260 10.89 -4.73 -8.27
CA HIS A 260 11.79 -4.62 -9.41
C HIS A 260 11.80 -5.87 -10.29
N PRO A 261 12.12 -5.76 -11.59
CA PRO A 261 12.22 -6.92 -12.48
C PRO A 261 13.21 -7.99 -11.98
N LEU A 262 14.32 -7.57 -11.35
CA LEU A 262 15.30 -8.47 -10.75
C LEU A 262 14.68 -9.27 -9.59
N THR A 263 13.96 -8.62 -8.69
CA THR A 263 13.23 -9.25 -7.58
C THR A 263 12.29 -10.35 -8.08
N ALA A 264 11.48 -10.03 -9.09
CA ALA A 264 10.53 -11.00 -9.66
C ALA A 264 11.25 -12.21 -10.29
N ARG A 265 12.39 -11.98 -10.96
CA ARG A 265 13.23 -13.05 -11.52
C ARG A 265 13.84 -13.91 -10.40
N LEU A 266 14.42 -13.29 -9.36
CA LEU A 266 15.01 -14.01 -8.23
C LEU A 266 13.96 -14.81 -7.46
N LEU A 267 12.75 -14.28 -7.26
CA LEU A 267 11.66 -15.04 -6.65
C LEU A 267 11.34 -16.33 -7.43
N LYS A 268 11.25 -16.26 -8.75
CA LYS A 268 11.05 -17.48 -9.57
C LYS A 268 12.16 -18.51 -9.40
N GLU A 269 13.38 -18.05 -9.16
CA GLU A 269 14.55 -18.92 -8.96
C GLU A 269 14.59 -19.51 -7.54
N TYR A 270 14.36 -18.68 -6.51
CA TYR A 270 14.55 -19.04 -5.11
C TYR A 270 13.37 -19.80 -4.52
N VAL A 271 12.14 -19.53 -4.93
CA VAL A 271 10.96 -20.20 -4.39
C VAL A 271 11.05 -21.73 -4.52
N PRO A 272 11.36 -22.31 -5.71
CA PRO A 272 11.52 -23.77 -5.83
C PRO A 272 12.69 -24.31 -4.98
N ARG A 273 13.78 -23.55 -4.83
CA ARG A 273 14.92 -23.94 -4.00
C ARG A 273 14.55 -24.02 -2.52
N TRP A 274 13.76 -23.06 -2.03
CA TRP A 274 13.26 -23.06 -0.65
C TRP A 274 12.30 -24.24 -0.41
N GLU A 275 11.39 -24.50 -1.33
CA GLU A 275 10.46 -25.63 -1.25
C GLU A 275 11.22 -26.97 -1.23
N ALA A 276 12.26 -27.13 -2.06
CA ALA A 276 13.11 -28.32 -2.05
C ALA A 276 13.87 -28.52 -0.72
N ARG A 277 14.08 -27.46 0.06
CA ARG A 277 14.64 -27.51 1.44
C ARG A 277 13.54 -27.70 2.50
N GLY A 278 12.29 -27.91 2.12
CA GLY A 278 11.18 -28.10 3.05
C GLY A 278 10.60 -26.82 3.65
N LEU A 279 10.96 -25.62 3.12
CA LEU A 279 10.38 -24.35 3.56
C LEU A 279 9.01 -24.16 2.93
N ARG A 280 8.12 -23.49 3.66
CA ARG A 280 6.77 -23.19 3.21
C ARG A 280 6.56 -21.70 3.02
N LEU A 281 6.14 -21.28 1.81
CA LEU A 281 5.65 -19.93 1.61
C LEU A 281 4.25 -19.79 2.23
N VAL A 282 4.06 -18.68 2.93
CA VAL A 282 2.79 -18.32 3.57
C VAL A 282 2.49 -16.84 3.36
N PRO A 283 1.22 -16.40 3.33
CA PRO A 283 0.91 -14.98 3.40
C PRO A 283 1.35 -14.41 4.76
N VAL A 284 1.70 -13.12 4.80
CA VAL A 284 2.24 -12.51 6.03
C VAL A 284 1.23 -12.52 7.17
N SER A 285 -0.06 -12.52 6.89
CA SER A 285 -1.12 -12.62 7.90
C SER A 285 -1.03 -13.88 8.77
N GLN A 286 -0.38 -14.97 8.27
CA GLN A 286 -0.15 -16.17 9.07
C GLN A 286 1.02 -16.04 10.04
N LEU A 287 1.88 -15.02 9.88
CA LEU A 287 2.97 -14.70 10.78
C LEU A 287 2.69 -13.50 11.68
N ALA A 288 1.62 -12.73 11.41
CA ALA A 288 1.17 -11.63 12.24
C ALA A 288 0.47 -12.16 13.52
N ARG A 289 0.94 -11.69 14.66
CA ARG A 289 0.47 -12.10 16.00
C ARG A 289 -0.08 -10.91 16.77
#